data_5e70304a257adba80a91ca091db8537f
#
_entry.id   5e70304a257adba80a91ca091db8537f
#
_cell.length_a   1.000
_cell.length_b   1.000
_cell.length_c   1.000
_cell.angle_alpha   90.00
_cell.angle_beta   90.00
_cell.angle_gamma   90.00
#
_symmetry.space_group_name_H-M   'P 1'
#
loop_
_entity.id
_entity.type
_entity.pdbx_description
1 polymer ?
#
loop_
_entity_poly.entity_id
_entity_poly.type
_entity_poly.pdbx_seq_one_letter_code
_entity_poly.pdbx_strand_id
1 'polypeptide(L)'
;VDDLSRLSEGELIDTGVMRTPLFSIQNKINYKNSIYHIIPELFSSTSDLYRVNNFINKNFDVDDEADHQGKSLTKSLVRISRSFAIDYKKKNHKILLDLANILIKKQIKTIEENIKILKEKKNYKKNVPIFFSGIGRSILINMCKQKEKLEIKSLINANSEKLGEISIQHMPAYCVAQLISD
;
A
#
# COMPACT_ATOMS: atom_id res chain seq x y z
N VAL A 1 -17.95 -2.32 18.06
CA VAL A 1 -17.72 -1.83 16.68
C VAL A 1 -17.02 -2.96 15.95
N ASP A 2 -17.62 -3.49 14.91
CA ASP A 2 -17.09 -4.57 14.07
C ASP A 2 -16.49 -4.02 12.76
N ASP A 3 -15.81 -4.87 12.00
CA ASP A 3 -15.17 -4.45 10.76
C ASP A 3 -16.20 -4.10 9.67
N LEU A 4 -17.38 -4.70 9.68
CA LEU A 4 -18.46 -4.37 8.75
C LEU A 4 -18.92 -2.92 8.92
N SER A 5 -19.17 -2.50 10.16
CA SER A 5 -19.55 -1.11 10.43
C SER A 5 -18.42 -0.13 10.10
N ARG A 6 -17.16 -0.49 10.40
CA ARG A 6 -16.00 0.35 10.09
C ARG A 6 -15.77 0.51 8.58
N LEU A 7 -15.94 -0.56 7.79
CA LEU A 7 -15.87 -0.49 6.33
C LEU A 7 -17.00 0.37 5.76
N SER A 8 -18.24 0.17 6.24
CA SER A 8 -19.42 0.94 5.80
C SER A 8 -19.28 2.43 6.08
N GLU A 9 -18.66 2.78 7.21
CA GLU A 9 -18.45 4.15 7.66
C GLU A 9 -17.15 4.78 7.10
N GLY A 10 -16.38 4.07 6.30
CA GLY A 10 -15.08 4.51 5.78
C GLY A 10 -14.00 4.65 6.86
N GLU A 11 -14.16 3.99 8.00
CA GLU A 11 -13.17 3.96 9.09
C GLU A 11 -12.09 2.91 8.90
N LEU A 12 -12.35 1.97 8.02
CA LEU A 12 -11.44 0.93 7.58
C LEU A 12 -11.44 0.89 6.05
N ILE A 13 -10.27 0.76 5.46
CA ILE A 13 -10.10 0.46 4.03
C ILE A 13 -9.27 -0.80 3.88
N ASP A 14 -9.71 -1.69 3.00
CA ASP A 14 -9.01 -2.93 2.71
C ASP A 14 -8.03 -2.72 1.54
N THR A 15 -6.88 -2.16 1.85
CA THR A 15 -5.78 -2.02 0.88
C THR A 15 -4.44 -2.05 1.60
N GLY A 16 -3.44 -2.69 0.98
CA GLY A 16 -2.10 -2.85 1.56
C GLY A 16 -1.00 -2.86 0.51
N VAL A 17 0.24 -2.84 0.99
CA VAL A 17 1.44 -2.81 0.14
C VAL A 17 1.76 -4.20 -0.44
N MET A 18 1.35 -5.28 0.24
CA MET A 18 1.83 -6.63 -0.10
C MET A 18 0.82 -7.46 -0.90
N ARG A 19 -0.44 -7.51 -0.48
CA ARG A 19 -1.39 -8.54 -0.93
C ARG A 19 -2.55 -8.05 -1.76
N THR A 20 -2.75 -6.74 -1.89
CA THR A 20 -3.90 -6.17 -2.62
C THR A 20 -3.80 -6.53 -4.11
N PRO A 21 -4.76 -7.25 -4.69
CA PRO A 21 -4.79 -7.55 -6.12
C PRO A 21 -4.91 -6.27 -6.95
N LEU A 22 -4.28 -6.21 -8.14
CA LEU A 22 -4.28 -4.99 -8.95
C LEU A 22 -5.69 -4.56 -9.38
N PHE A 23 -6.56 -5.51 -9.71
CA PHE A 23 -7.93 -5.23 -10.12
C PHE A 23 -8.81 -4.63 -9.02
N SER A 24 -8.45 -4.81 -7.73
CA SER A 24 -9.17 -4.18 -6.61
C SER A 24 -8.80 -2.70 -6.42
N ILE A 25 -7.67 -2.26 -6.98
CA ILE A 25 -7.30 -0.83 -6.99
C ILE A 25 -8.10 -0.09 -8.06
N GLN A 26 -8.17 -0.66 -9.25
CA GLN A 26 -8.88 -0.11 -10.40
C GLN A 26 -9.07 -1.18 -11.47
N ASN A 27 -10.17 -1.11 -12.24
CA ASN A 27 -10.47 -2.09 -13.30
C ASN A 27 -9.91 -1.69 -14.68
N LYS A 28 -9.57 -0.41 -14.89
CA LYS A 28 -9.00 0.09 -16.15
C LYS A 28 -8.16 1.34 -15.93
N ILE A 29 -7.18 1.54 -16.80
CA ILE A 29 -6.28 2.72 -16.82
C ILE A 29 -6.34 3.35 -18.19
N ASN A 30 -6.57 4.68 -18.25
CA ASN A 30 -6.38 5.48 -19.46
C ASN A 30 -4.93 5.96 -19.50
N TYR A 31 -4.19 5.56 -20.53
CA TYR A 31 -2.78 5.94 -20.69
C TYR A 31 -2.43 6.07 -22.17
N LYS A 32 -1.88 7.22 -22.59
CA LYS A 32 -1.45 7.53 -23.99
C LYS A 32 -2.49 7.13 -25.05
N ASN A 33 -3.70 7.68 -24.96
CA ASN A 33 -4.80 7.42 -25.89
C ASN A 33 -5.27 5.97 -25.99
N SER A 34 -4.87 5.11 -25.03
CA SER A 34 -5.28 3.72 -24.93
C SER A 34 -5.92 3.43 -23.59
N ILE A 35 -6.86 2.48 -23.59
CA ILE A 35 -7.48 1.97 -22.36
C ILE A 35 -6.86 0.61 -22.08
N TYR A 36 -6.26 0.47 -20.89
CA TYR A 36 -5.71 -0.80 -20.39
C TYR A 36 -6.69 -1.36 -19.35
N HIS A 37 -7.34 -2.46 -19.68
CA HIS A 37 -8.18 -3.20 -18.73
C HIS A 37 -7.31 -4.06 -17.82
N ILE A 38 -7.70 -4.18 -16.56
CA ILE A 38 -7.05 -5.08 -15.61
C ILE A 38 -7.92 -6.31 -15.47
N ILE A 39 -7.32 -7.48 -15.74
CA ILE A 39 -7.99 -8.76 -15.64
C ILE A 39 -8.31 -9.04 -14.16
N PRO A 40 -9.56 -9.43 -13.81
CA PRO A 40 -9.96 -9.69 -12.43
C PRO A 40 -9.48 -11.06 -11.93
N GLU A 41 -8.19 -11.33 -12.11
CA GLU A 41 -7.47 -12.53 -11.69
C GLU A 41 -6.25 -12.15 -10.87
N LEU A 42 -5.87 -12.97 -9.90
CA LEU A 42 -4.71 -12.73 -9.05
C LEU A 42 -3.40 -13.08 -9.78
N PHE A 43 -3.10 -12.39 -10.87
CA PHE A 43 -1.79 -12.51 -11.54
C PHE A 43 -0.70 -11.72 -10.83
N SER A 44 -1.04 -10.62 -10.17
CA SER A 44 -0.11 -9.73 -9.51
C SER A 44 -0.78 -9.02 -8.35
N SER A 45 0.01 -8.65 -7.35
CA SER A 45 -0.42 -7.85 -6.20
C SER A 45 0.34 -6.53 -6.13
N THR A 46 -0.04 -5.69 -5.18
CA THR A 46 0.65 -4.43 -4.89
C THR A 46 2.13 -4.62 -4.59
N SER A 47 2.55 -5.76 -4.01
CA SER A 47 3.97 -6.04 -3.79
C SER A 47 4.79 -5.95 -5.08
N ASP A 48 4.25 -6.41 -6.21
CA ASP A 48 4.93 -6.31 -7.50
C ASP A 48 5.06 -4.85 -7.96
N LEU A 49 4.01 -4.03 -7.77
CA LEU A 49 4.06 -2.60 -8.11
C LEU A 49 5.16 -1.86 -7.33
N TYR A 50 5.22 -2.14 -6.03
CA TYR A 50 6.20 -1.49 -5.15
C TYR A 50 7.61 -2.06 -5.34
N ARG A 51 7.72 -3.34 -5.69
CA ARG A 51 9.00 -4.01 -6.01
C ARG A 51 9.66 -3.43 -7.26
N VAL A 52 8.89 -3.26 -8.36
CA VAL A 52 9.43 -2.69 -9.61
C VAL A 52 9.83 -1.22 -9.47
N ASN A 53 9.37 -0.53 -8.43
CA ASN A 53 9.73 0.83 -8.10
C ASN A 53 10.76 0.94 -6.96
N ASN A 54 11.29 -0.17 -6.47
CA ASN A 54 12.23 -0.24 -5.34
C ASN A 54 11.73 0.42 -4.04
N PHE A 55 10.42 0.34 -3.78
CA PHE A 55 9.82 0.92 -2.59
C PHE A 55 9.71 -0.06 -1.42
N ILE A 56 9.89 -1.37 -1.65
CA ILE A 56 9.88 -2.39 -0.61
C ILE A 56 11.32 -2.73 -0.21
N ASN A 57 11.59 -2.70 1.09
CA ASN A 57 12.82 -3.24 1.63
C ASN A 57 12.79 -4.78 1.53
N LYS A 58 13.82 -5.37 0.95
CA LYS A 58 13.93 -6.83 0.73
C LYS A 58 13.80 -7.64 2.01
N ASN A 59 14.21 -7.10 3.15
CA ASN A 59 14.11 -7.79 4.44
C ASN A 59 12.65 -7.94 4.93
N PHE A 60 11.73 -7.14 4.42
CA PHE A 60 10.31 -7.18 4.77
C PHE A 60 9.43 -7.76 3.64
N ASP A 61 10.04 -8.14 2.52
CA ASP A 61 9.36 -8.77 1.39
C ASP A 61 9.29 -10.29 1.58
N VAL A 62 8.54 -10.70 2.58
CA VAL A 62 8.46 -12.12 3.01
C VAL A 62 7.26 -12.88 2.43
N ASP A 63 6.21 -12.18 1.98
CA ASP A 63 5.02 -12.81 1.41
C ASP A 63 5.33 -13.47 0.05
N ASP A 64 4.69 -14.60 -0.22
CA ASP A 64 4.81 -15.29 -1.50
C ASP A 64 4.20 -14.49 -2.66
N GLU A 65 4.73 -14.68 -3.84
CA GLU A 65 4.19 -14.12 -5.06
C GLU A 65 3.05 -15.00 -5.61
N ALA A 66 2.17 -14.38 -6.41
CA ALA A 66 1.01 -15.05 -6.99
C ALA A 66 1.36 -16.30 -7.83
N ASP A 67 2.55 -16.38 -8.42
CA ASP A 67 2.99 -17.49 -9.28
C ASP A 67 4.18 -18.29 -8.71
N HIS A 68 4.66 -17.97 -7.50
CA HIS A 68 5.80 -18.60 -6.83
C HIS A 68 7.10 -18.66 -7.67
N GLN A 69 7.26 -17.73 -8.64
CA GLN A 69 8.42 -17.70 -9.55
C GLN A 69 9.56 -16.79 -9.10
N GLY A 70 9.43 -16.18 -7.91
CA GLY A 70 10.45 -15.33 -7.29
C GLY A 70 10.22 -13.83 -7.50
N LYS A 71 11.01 -13.03 -6.79
CA LYS A 71 10.81 -11.60 -6.52
C LYS A 71 11.69 -10.68 -7.35
N SER A 72 12.29 -11.15 -8.44
CA SER A 72 13.11 -10.30 -9.29
C SER A 72 12.26 -9.24 -10.02
N LEU A 73 12.89 -8.13 -10.39
CA LEU A 73 12.26 -7.07 -11.18
C LEU A 73 11.55 -7.63 -12.43
N THR A 74 12.23 -8.50 -13.18
CA THR A 74 11.67 -9.12 -14.40
C THR A 74 10.45 -9.97 -14.08
N LYS A 75 10.49 -10.79 -13.03
CA LYS A 75 9.35 -11.64 -12.64
C LYS A 75 8.14 -10.82 -12.20
N SER A 76 8.36 -9.75 -11.43
CA SER A 76 7.30 -8.80 -11.07
C SER A 76 6.70 -8.12 -12.30
N LEU A 77 7.50 -7.70 -13.26
CA LEU A 77 7.00 -7.14 -14.53
C LEU A 77 6.23 -8.16 -15.38
N VAL A 78 6.62 -9.43 -15.37
CA VAL A 78 5.87 -10.51 -16.02
C VAL A 78 4.49 -10.68 -15.37
N ARG A 79 4.38 -10.69 -14.06
CA ARG A 79 3.10 -10.77 -13.36
C ARG A 79 2.22 -9.55 -13.65
N ILE A 80 2.79 -8.34 -13.55
CA ILE A 80 2.08 -7.09 -13.91
C ILE A 80 1.59 -7.15 -15.35
N SER A 81 2.41 -7.61 -16.31
CA SER A 81 2.02 -7.68 -17.71
C SER A 81 0.83 -8.61 -17.94
N ARG A 82 0.77 -9.76 -17.25
CA ARG A 82 -0.37 -10.69 -17.30
C ARG A 82 -1.66 -10.02 -16.82
N SER A 83 -1.59 -9.19 -15.77
CA SER A 83 -2.77 -8.44 -15.29
C SER A 83 -3.36 -7.49 -16.34
N PHE A 84 -2.61 -7.12 -17.37
CA PHE A 84 -3.05 -6.28 -18.47
C PHE A 84 -3.23 -7.04 -19.79
N ALA A 85 -3.20 -8.37 -19.81
CA ALA A 85 -3.19 -9.20 -21.02
C ALA A 85 -2.05 -8.84 -22.00
N ILE A 86 -0.90 -8.44 -21.49
CA ILE A 86 0.28 -8.06 -22.29
C ILE A 86 1.34 -9.14 -22.14
N ASP A 87 1.87 -9.66 -23.23
CA ASP A 87 3.08 -10.48 -23.19
C ASP A 87 4.28 -9.63 -22.82
N TYR A 88 5.01 -10.03 -21.76
CA TYR A 88 6.21 -9.33 -21.37
C TYR A 88 7.29 -9.40 -22.44
N LYS A 89 7.70 -8.24 -22.95
CA LYS A 89 8.87 -8.04 -23.83
C LYS A 89 9.64 -6.81 -23.35
N LYS A 90 10.97 -6.77 -23.56
CA LYS A 90 11.79 -5.61 -23.16
C LYS A 90 11.24 -4.25 -23.65
N LYS A 91 10.66 -4.23 -24.86
CA LYS A 91 10.02 -3.02 -25.42
C LYS A 91 8.82 -2.51 -24.60
N ASN A 92 8.18 -3.40 -23.83
CA ASN A 92 7.02 -3.07 -22.98
C ASN A 92 7.42 -2.64 -21.56
N HIS A 93 8.71 -2.71 -21.21
CA HIS A 93 9.20 -2.44 -19.87
C HIS A 93 8.74 -1.05 -19.36
N LYS A 94 8.96 0.00 -20.15
CA LYS A 94 8.60 1.37 -19.78
C LYS A 94 7.10 1.52 -19.54
N ILE A 95 6.27 0.98 -20.43
CA ILE A 95 4.82 1.10 -20.28
C ILE A 95 4.32 0.37 -19.02
N LEU A 96 4.88 -0.80 -18.69
CA LEU A 96 4.52 -1.54 -17.49
C LEU A 96 4.91 -0.77 -16.22
N LEU A 97 6.06 -0.11 -16.19
CA LEU A 97 6.43 0.78 -15.08
C LEU A 97 5.49 1.99 -14.97
N ASP A 98 5.10 2.60 -16.09
CA ASP A 98 4.18 3.72 -16.09
C ASP A 98 2.81 3.30 -15.56
N LEU A 99 2.28 2.14 -15.99
CA LEU A 99 1.01 1.57 -15.50
C LEU A 99 1.09 1.22 -14.00
N ALA A 100 2.21 0.64 -13.55
CA ALA A 100 2.46 0.37 -12.13
C ALA A 100 2.42 1.66 -11.30
N ASN A 101 3.08 2.72 -11.76
CA ASN A 101 3.09 4.02 -11.09
C ASN A 101 1.69 4.67 -11.02
N ILE A 102 0.87 4.49 -12.05
CA ILE A 102 -0.52 4.98 -12.05
C ILE A 102 -1.33 4.27 -10.97
N LEU A 103 -1.18 2.93 -10.84
CA LEU A 103 -1.89 2.16 -9.82
C LEU A 103 -1.43 2.54 -8.40
N ILE A 104 -0.13 2.71 -8.18
CA ILE A 104 0.41 3.20 -6.89
C ILE A 104 -0.21 4.55 -6.52
N LYS A 105 -0.20 5.51 -7.46
CA LYS A 105 -0.80 6.84 -7.23
C LYS A 105 -2.30 6.73 -6.92
N LYS A 106 -3.02 5.83 -7.59
CA LYS A 106 -4.45 5.61 -7.34
C LYS A 106 -4.69 5.04 -5.95
N GLN A 107 -3.90 4.05 -5.52
CA GLN A 107 -3.99 3.48 -4.18
C GLN A 107 -3.71 4.54 -3.10
N ILE A 108 -2.64 5.31 -3.24
CA ILE A 108 -2.31 6.41 -2.31
C ILE A 108 -3.43 7.45 -2.26
N LYS A 109 -3.99 7.81 -3.41
CA LYS A 109 -5.12 8.74 -3.47
C LYS A 109 -6.35 8.21 -2.72
N THR A 110 -6.67 6.93 -2.84
CA THR A 110 -7.74 6.30 -2.07
C THR A 110 -7.51 6.40 -0.57
N ILE A 111 -6.27 6.19 -0.10
CA ILE A 111 -5.91 6.36 1.31
C ILE A 111 -6.06 7.83 1.75
N GLU A 112 -5.58 8.77 0.95
CA GLU A 112 -5.71 10.22 1.24
C GLU A 112 -7.17 10.67 1.30
N GLU A 113 -8.02 10.19 0.37
CA GLU A 113 -9.46 10.49 0.35
C GLU A 113 -10.15 9.95 1.61
N ASN A 114 -9.81 8.73 2.05
CA ASN A 114 -10.34 8.15 3.29
C ASN A 114 -9.90 8.91 4.54
N ILE A 115 -8.64 9.30 4.63
CA ILE A 115 -8.15 10.16 5.72
C ILE A 115 -8.94 11.46 5.77
N LYS A 116 -9.23 12.06 4.60
CA LYS A 116 -10.04 13.29 4.53
C LYS A 116 -11.46 13.07 5.05
N ILE A 117 -12.13 12.00 4.64
CA ILE A 117 -13.47 11.63 5.11
C ILE A 117 -13.47 11.49 6.65
N LEU A 118 -12.50 10.78 7.21
CA LEU A 118 -12.37 10.62 8.66
C LEU A 118 -12.19 11.95 9.40
N LYS A 119 -11.39 12.87 8.84
CA LYS A 119 -11.18 14.19 9.44
C LYS A 119 -12.42 15.08 9.43
N GLU A 120 -13.28 14.91 8.41
CA GLU A 120 -14.53 15.68 8.26
C GLU A 120 -15.64 15.16 9.17
N LYS A 121 -15.53 13.96 9.71
CA LYS A 121 -16.50 13.40 10.67
C LYS A 121 -16.56 14.27 11.95
N LYS A 122 -17.79 14.51 12.44
CA LYS A 122 -18.05 15.40 13.59
C LYS A 122 -17.33 15.03 14.88
N ASN A 123 -16.92 13.77 15.02
CA ASN A 123 -16.30 13.24 16.24
C ASN A 123 -14.77 13.37 16.27
N TYR A 124 -14.15 13.75 15.15
CA TYR A 124 -12.71 13.93 15.10
C TYR A 124 -12.32 15.41 15.23
N LYS A 125 -11.41 15.71 16.15
CA LYS A 125 -10.85 17.07 16.30
C LYS A 125 -10.00 17.41 15.07
N LYS A 126 -9.99 18.70 14.68
CA LYS A 126 -9.24 19.17 13.48
C LYS A 126 -7.74 18.80 13.47
N ASN A 127 -7.13 18.56 14.62
CA ASN A 127 -5.69 18.31 14.79
C ASN A 127 -5.40 16.91 15.36
N VAL A 128 -6.17 15.90 14.95
CA VAL A 128 -5.86 14.51 15.34
C VAL A 128 -4.61 14.06 14.59
N PRO A 129 -3.58 13.56 15.30
CA PRO A 129 -2.38 13.05 14.66
C PRO A 129 -2.67 11.80 13.82
N ILE A 130 -1.94 11.64 12.70
CA ILE A 130 -2.01 10.47 11.85
C ILE A 130 -0.74 9.65 12.04
N PHE A 131 -0.92 8.38 12.40
CA PHE A 131 0.18 7.46 12.63
C PHE A 131 0.34 6.52 11.43
N PHE A 132 1.54 6.43 10.91
CA PHE A 132 1.89 5.47 9.88
C PHE A 132 2.76 4.37 10.48
N SER A 133 2.31 3.13 10.35
CA SER A 133 3.03 1.93 10.77
C SER A 133 2.97 0.84 9.70
N GLY A 134 3.68 -0.26 9.90
CA GLY A 134 3.72 -1.37 8.97
C GLY A 134 4.71 -1.19 7.81
N ILE A 135 4.77 -2.19 6.94
CA ILE A 135 5.70 -2.27 5.79
C ILE A 135 5.55 -1.07 4.85
N GLY A 136 4.33 -0.56 4.68
CA GLY A 136 4.03 0.59 3.82
C GLY A 136 4.35 1.96 4.41
N ARG A 137 4.82 2.04 5.65
CA ARG A 137 5.03 3.31 6.37
C ARG A 137 5.88 4.32 5.60
N SER A 138 7.06 3.91 5.14
CA SER A 138 7.98 4.79 4.41
C SER A 138 7.38 5.31 3.11
N ILE A 139 6.59 4.48 2.42
CA ILE A 139 5.89 4.82 1.20
C ILE A 139 4.84 5.91 1.49
N LEU A 140 4.01 5.70 2.50
CA LEU A 140 2.97 6.65 2.89
C LEU A 140 3.56 7.99 3.36
N ILE A 141 4.62 7.96 4.18
CA ILE A 141 5.32 9.17 4.62
C ILE A 141 5.84 9.99 3.45
N ASN A 142 6.38 9.33 2.43
CA ASN A 142 6.98 10.01 1.28
C ASN A 142 5.94 10.48 0.25
N MET A 143 4.86 9.75 0.06
CA MET A 143 3.90 9.97 -1.02
C MET A 143 2.64 10.73 -0.58
N CYS A 144 2.16 10.57 0.67
CA CYS A 144 1.05 11.35 1.19
C CYS A 144 1.43 12.83 1.30
N LYS A 145 0.68 13.68 0.61
CA LYS A 145 0.90 15.14 0.58
C LYS A 145 0.37 15.88 1.80
N GLN A 146 -0.08 15.18 2.84
CA GLN A 146 -0.71 15.82 3.98
C GLN A 146 0.30 16.61 4.82
N LYS A 147 -0.04 17.85 5.16
CA LYS A 147 0.82 18.77 5.92
C LYS A 147 1.15 18.29 7.35
N GLU A 148 0.44 17.28 7.84
CA GLU A 148 0.54 16.74 9.20
C GLU A 148 1.59 15.63 9.36
N LYS A 149 2.49 15.47 8.39
CA LYS A 149 3.65 14.57 8.47
C LYS A 149 4.56 14.81 9.68
N LEU A 150 4.44 15.97 10.33
CA LEU A 150 5.35 16.39 11.41
C LEU A 150 5.08 15.69 12.76
N GLU A 151 3.86 15.22 13.01
CA GLU A 151 3.52 14.60 14.30
C GLU A 151 3.88 13.11 14.38
N ILE A 152 4.13 12.45 13.23
CA ILE A 152 4.60 11.07 13.17
C ILE A 152 5.96 10.90 13.86
N LYS A 153 6.81 11.94 13.81
CA LYS A 153 8.10 11.95 14.51
C LYS A 153 7.97 11.83 16.01
N SER A 154 6.89 12.33 16.60
CA SER A 154 6.72 12.33 18.06
C SER A 154 6.42 10.95 18.62
N LEU A 155 5.64 10.11 17.93
CA LEU A 155 5.38 8.74 18.39
C LEU A 155 6.61 7.84 18.25
N ILE A 156 7.35 8.01 17.15
CA ILE A 156 8.61 7.29 16.94
C ILE A 156 9.66 7.72 17.97
N ASN A 157 9.78 9.00 18.24
CA ASN A 157 10.74 9.51 19.23
C ASN A 157 10.37 9.16 20.68
N ALA A 158 9.09 9.10 21.03
CA ALA A 158 8.64 8.72 22.36
C ALA A 158 8.87 7.23 22.68
N ASN A 159 8.90 6.36 21.65
CA ASN A 159 9.03 4.92 21.82
C ASN A 159 10.25 4.31 21.09
N SER A 160 11.09 5.09 20.40
CA SER A 160 12.17 4.60 19.56
C SER A 160 13.27 3.84 20.32
N GLU A 161 13.46 4.14 21.59
CA GLU A 161 14.42 3.40 22.44
C GLU A 161 13.88 2.03 22.88
N LYS A 162 12.54 1.86 22.93
CA LYS A 162 11.91 0.58 23.31
C LYS A 162 11.39 -0.23 22.14
N LEU A 163 11.04 0.42 21.03
CA LEU A 163 10.47 -0.21 19.85
C LEU A 163 11.50 -0.19 18.73
N GLY A 164 12.24 -1.28 18.55
CA GLY A 164 13.06 -1.45 17.36
C GLY A 164 12.23 -1.35 16.07
N GLU A 165 12.89 -1.12 14.94
CA GLU A 165 12.24 -0.95 13.63
C GLU A 165 11.28 -2.10 13.27
N ILE A 166 11.59 -3.33 13.70
CA ILE A 166 10.74 -4.53 13.52
C ILE A 166 9.37 -4.34 14.20
N SER A 167 9.33 -3.80 15.43
CA SER A 167 8.07 -3.59 16.15
C SER A 167 7.19 -2.54 15.46
N ILE A 168 7.79 -1.52 14.87
CA ILE A 168 7.08 -0.49 14.11
C ILE A 168 6.47 -1.11 12.82
N GLN A 169 7.17 -2.05 12.17
CA GLN A 169 6.67 -2.76 11.00
C GLN A 169 5.48 -3.67 11.34
N HIS A 170 5.46 -4.23 12.55
CA HIS A 170 4.43 -5.14 13.04
C HIS A 170 3.58 -4.52 14.15
N MET A 171 3.35 -3.22 14.12
CA MET A 171 2.66 -2.45 15.17
C MET A 171 1.33 -3.06 15.65
N PRO A 172 0.41 -3.54 14.77
CA PRO A 172 -0.82 -4.16 15.25
C PRO A 172 -0.58 -5.37 16.15
N ALA A 173 0.33 -6.27 15.76
CA ALA A 173 0.69 -7.44 16.56
C ALA A 173 1.38 -7.04 17.87
N TYR A 174 2.25 -6.03 17.84
CA TYR A 174 2.89 -5.49 19.03
C TYR A 174 1.85 -4.90 20.00
N CYS A 175 0.89 -4.11 19.52
CA CYS A 175 -0.15 -3.54 20.37
C CYS A 175 -1.01 -4.63 21.03
N VAL A 176 -1.39 -5.68 20.30
CA VAL A 176 -2.13 -6.81 20.85
C VAL A 176 -1.31 -7.53 21.93
N ALA A 177 -0.03 -7.76 21.69
CA ALA A 177 0.86 -8.38 22.69
C ALA A 177 0.98 -7.55 23.97
N GLN A 178 1.03 -6.21 23.87
CA GLN A 178 1.06 -5.32 25.04
C GLN A 178 -0.25 -5.40 25.85
N LEU A 179 -1.41 -5.47 25.18
CA LEU A 179 -2.72 -5.59 25.86
C LEU A 179 -2.90 -6.91 26.62
N ILE A 180 -2.12 -7.95 26.29
CA ILE A 180 -2.16 -9.26 26.98
C ILE A 180 -1.18 -9.28 28.14
N SER A 181 -0.13 -8.43 28.12
CA SER A 181 0.94 -8.41 29.13
C SER A 181 0.63 -7.51 30.33
N ASP A 182 -0.42 -6.70 30.25
CA ASP A 182 -0.98 -5.89 31.35
C ASP A 182 -2.11 -6.65 32.07
#